data_eb06e4e5a4417cbeac5c4258b3d5a4ea
#
_entry.id   eb06e4e5a4417cbeac5c4258b3d5a4ea
#
_cell.length_a   1.000
_cell.length_b   1.000
_cell.length_c   1.000
_cell.angle_alpha   90.00
_cell.angle_beta   90.00
_cell.angle_gamma   90.00
#
_symmetry.space_group_name_H-M   'P 1'
#
loop_
_entity.id
_entity.type
_entity.pdbx_description
1 polymer ?
#
loop_
_entity_poly.entity_id
_entity_poly.type
_entity_poly.pdbx_seq_one_letter_code
_entity_poly.pdbx_strand_id
1 'polypeptide(L)'
;PVKGQYFTNTSPVNGQPIAEFPRSTAEDIDKALDAAHAAADAWGRTSVQERSNILLKIADRIEQNLELLAVTETWDNGKAVRETLNADIPLAADHFRYFAGCIRAQEGSAAEINDSTVAYHIHEPLGVVGQIIPWNFPLLMAAWKLAPALAAGNCVVLKPAEQTPLGICVLLE
;
A
#
# COMPACT_ATOMS: atom_id res chain seq x y z
N PRO A 1 -12.54 12.20 -10.21
CA PRO A 1 -11.75 13.44 -10.14
C PRO A 1 -12.66 14.67 -10.04
N VAL A 2 -12.18 15.73 -9.39
CA VAL A 2 -12.97 16.97 -9.21
C VAL A 2 -13.35 17.60 -10.56
N LYS A 3 -12.47 17.59 -11.54
CA LYS A 3 -12.69 18.21 -12.87
C LYS A 3 -13.24 17.25 -13.92
N GLY A 4 -13.53 16.00 -13.59
CA GLY A 4 -14.09 15.02 -14.53
C GLY A 4 -13.21 14.69 -15.73
N GLN A 5 -11.90 14.89 -15.65
CA GLN A 5 -10.95 14.51 -16.69
C GLN A 5 -10.46 13.09 -16.48
N TYR A 6 -10.41 12.33 -17.57
CA TYR A 6 -9.95 10.93 -17.57
C TYR A 6 -8.85 10.73 -18.61
N PHE A 7 -8.12 9.64 -18.48
CA PHE A 7 -7.22 9.14 -19.51
C PHE A 7 -7.44 7.64 -19.70
N THR A 8 -7.22 7.19 -20.91
CA THR A 8 -7.37 5.77 -21.27
C THR A 8 -6.11 5.00 -20.90
N ASN A 9 -6.29 3.92 -20.16
CA ASN A 9 -5.25 2.93 -19.92
C ASN A 9 -5.30 1.89 -21.03
N THR A 10 -4.15 1.62 -21.64
CA THR A 10 -4.01 0.70 -22.78
C THR A 10 -3.11 -0.47 -22.40
N SER A 11 -3.58 -1.68 -22.62
CA SER A 11 -2.79 -2.88 -22.35
C SER A 11 -1.61 -3.01 -23.31
N PRO A 12 -0.38 -3.23 -22.81
CA PRO A 12 0.75 -3.55 -23.65
C PRO A 12 0.68 -4.96 -24.27
N VAL A 13 -0.25 -5.82 -23.78
CA VAL A 13 -0.43 -7.19 -24.30
C VAL A 13 -0.98 -7.19 -25.74
N ASN A 14 -1.91 -6.28 -26.02
CA ASN A 14 -2.58 -6.24 -27.33
C ASN A 14 -2.78 -4.84 -27.92
N GLY A 15 -2.34 -3.80 -27.21
CA GLY A 15 -2.50 -2.41 -27.62
C GLY A 15 -3.94 -1.87 -27.55
N GLN A 16 -4.85 -2.56 -26.85
CA GLN A 16 -6.25 -2.15 -26.74
C GLN A 16 -6.52 -1.43 -25.42
N PRO A 17 -7.47 -0.49 -25.41
CA PRO A 17 -7.98 0.11 -24.18
C PRO A 17 -8.54 -0.95 -23.23
N ILE A 18 -8.22 -0.85 -21.94
CA ILE A 18 -8.73 -1.75 -20.88
C ILE A 18 -9.54 -1.02 -19.83
N ALA A 19 -9.23 0.25 -19.55
CA ALA A 19 -9.94 1.04 -18.55
C ALA A 19 -9.73 2.54 -18.75
N GLU A 20 -10.56 3.35 -18.09
CA GLU A 20 -10.38 4.79 -18.00
C GLU A 20 -10.12 5.18 -16.54
N PHE A 21 -9.10 5.98 -16.33
CA PHE A 21 -8.70 6.45 -15.00
C PHE A 21 -8.79 7.96 -14.88
N PRO A 22 -9.10 8.46 -13.67
CA PRO A 22 -9.16 9.88 -13.43
C PRO A 22 -7.78 10.54 -13.58
N ARG A 23 -7.74 11.63 -14.36
CA ARG A 23 -6.59 12.54 -14.39
C ARG A 23 -6.72 13.53 -13.24
N SER A 24 -6.19 13.12 -12.09
CA SER A 24 -6.29 13.90 -10.85
C SER A 24 -5.51 15.21 -10.92
N THR A 25 -6.00 16.20 -10.19
CA THR A 25 -5.43 17.53 -10.05
C THR A 25 -5.02 17.78 -8.60
N ALA A 26 -4.44 18.96 -8.30
CA ALA A 26 -4.12 19.36 -6.94
C ALA A 26 -5.34 19.26 -6.00
N GLU A 27 -6.53 19.65 -6.48
CA GLU A 27 -7.77 19.57 -5.69
C GLU A 27 -8.15 18.11 -5.31
N ASP A 28 -7.84 17.13 -6.15
CA ASP A 28 -8.05 15.70 -5.84
C ASP A 28 -7.04 15.22 -4.79
N ILE A 29 -5.79 15.70 -4.89
CA ILE A 29 -4.74 15.39 -3.90
C ILE A 29 -5.08 16.01 -2.55
N ASP A 30 -5.54 17.26 -2.50
CA ASP A 30 -5.96 17.91 -1.26
C ASP A 30 -7.09 17.11 -0.58
N LYS A 31 -8.10 16.66 -1.32
CA LYS A 31 -9.15 15.79 -0.79
C LYS A 31 -8.63 14.46 -0.25
N ALA A 32 -7.67 13.85 -0.93
CA ALA A 32 -7.06 12.60 -0.47
C ALA A 32 -6.25 12.82 0.81
N LEU A 33 -5.52 13.94 0.90
CA LEU A 33 -4.79 14.35 2.10
C LEU A 33 -5.74 14.63 3.26
N ASP A 34 -6.83 15.36 3.03
CA ASP A 34 -7.84 15.66 4.05
C ASP A 34 -8.44 14.36 4.61
N ALA A 35 -8.80 13.41 3.74
CA ALA A 35 -9.32 12.12 4.16
C ALA A 35 -8.30 11.31 4.97
N ALA A 36 -7.03 11.30 4.54
CA ALA A 36 -5.96 10.61 5.25
C ALA A 36 -5.68 11.25 6.62
N HIS A 37 -5.65 12.58 6.71
CA HIS A 37 -5.48 13.29 7.98
C HIS A 37 -6.66 13.07 8.93
N ALA A 38 -7.88 13.03 8.43
CA ALA A 38 -9.07 12.74 9.24
C ALA A 38 -9.03 11.33 9.88
N ALA A 39 -8.38 10.36 9.22
CA ALA A 39 -8.24 8.99 9.71
C ALA A 39 -6.98 8.76 10.56
N ALA A 40 -5.96 9.61 10.45
CA ALA A 40 -4.61 9.35 10.96
C ALA A 40 -4.57 9.17 12.49
N ASP A 41 -5.29 10.00 13.25
CA ASP A 41 -5.32 9.91 14.72
C ASP A 41 -5.94 8.58 15.19
N ALA A 42 -7.08 8.20 14.63
CA ALA A 42 -7.76 6.95 14.97
C ALA A 42 -6.92 5.73 14.61
N TRP A 43 -6.34 5.70 13.41
CA TRP A 43 -5.48 4.61 12.94
C TRP A 43 -4.19 4.51 13.76
N GLY A 44 -3.51 5.63 14.00
CA GLY A 44 -2.26 5.69 14.75
C GLY A 44 -2.39 5.22 16.21
N ARG A 45 -3.60 5.33 16.79
CA ARG A 45 -3.90 4.86 18.16
C ARG A 45 -4.35 3.42 18.24
N THR A 46 -4.58 2.74 17.11
CA THR A 46 -4.91 1.30 17.15
C THR A 46 -3.75 0.51 17.76
N SER A 47 -4.09 -0.58 18.44
CA SER A 47 -3.06 -1.44 19.02
C SER A 47 -2.20 -2.10 17.95
N VAL A 48 -0.96 -2.40 18.27
CA VAL A 48 -0.05 -3.20 17.42
C VAL A 48 -0.69 -4.51 17.00
N GLN A 49 -1.40 -5.17 17.92
CA GLN A 49 -2.10 -6.43 17.64
C GLN A 49 -3.20 -6.25 16.59
N GLU A 50 -3.98 -5.18 16.69
CA GLU A 50 -5.07 -4.89 15.76
C GLU A 50 -4.52 -4.61 14.35
N ARG A 51 -3.50 -3.75 14.23
CA ARG A 51 -2.83 -3.49 12.95
C ARG A 51 -2.25 -4.77 12.34
N SER A 52 -1.54 -5.57 13.14
CA SER A 52 -1.02 -6.88 12.72
C SER A 52 -2.14 -7.77 12.16
N ASN A 53 -3.27 -7.90 12.87
CA ASN A 53 -4.39 -8.71 12.42
C ASN A 53 -5.02 -8.19 11.11
N ILE A 54 -5.06 -6.87 10.91
CA ILE A 54 -5.55 -6.26 9.66
C ILE A 54 -4.60 -6.59 8.50
N LEU A 55 -3.29 -6.46 8.70
CA LEU A 55 -2.31 -6.82 7.67
C LEU A 55 -2.39 -8.30 7.28
N LEU A 56 -2.59 -9.20 8.23
CA LEU A 56 -2.82 -10.63 7.94
C LEU A 56 -4.09 -10.84 7.10
N LYS A 57 -5.18 -10.16 7.42
CA LYS A 57 -6.41 -10.20 6.62
C LYS A 57 -6.21 -9.68 5.20
N ILE A 58 -5.40 -8.63 5.02
CA ILE A 58 -5.03 -8.12 3.68
C ILE A 58 -4.28 -9.20 2.91
N ALA A 59 -3.28 -9.84 3.52
CA ALA A 59 -2.55 -10.94 2.89
C ALA A 59 -3.47 -12.09 2.48
N ASP A 60 -4.38 -12.50 3.35
CA ASP A 60 -5.36 -13.55 3.06
C ASP A 60 -6.29 -13.16 1.90
N ARG A 61 -6.73 -11.90 1.83
CA ARG A 61 -7.55 -11.40 0.70
C ARG A 61 -6.78 -11.38 -0.61
N ILE A 62 -5.50 -11.01 -0.60
CA ILE A 62 -4.64 -11.07 -1.79
C ILE A 62 -4.55 -12.51 -2.30
N GLU A 63 -4.32 -13.49 -1.42
CA GLU A 63 -4.24 -14.91 -1.80
C GLU A 63 -5.57 -15.47 -2.28
N GLN A 64 -6.68 -15.11 -1.65
CA GLN A 64 -8.02 -15.50 -2.09
C GLN A 64 -8.36 -14.99 -3.50
N ASN A 65 -7.75 -13.88 -3.92
CA ASN A 65 -7.94 -13.26 -5.23
C ASN A 65 -6.69 -13.35 -6.13
N LEU A 66 -5.80 -14.31 -5.85
CA LEU A 66 -4.50 -14.45 -6.49
C LEU A 66 -4.59 -14.44 -8.02
N GLU A 67 -5.46 -15.26 -8.60
CA GLU A 67 -5.62 -15.37 -10.05
C GLU A 67 -6.15 -14.07 -10.67
N LEU A 68 -7.16 -13.46 -10.05
CA LEU A 68 -7.71 -12.17 -10.49
C LEU A 68 -6.64 -11.09 -10.52
N LEU A 69 -5.88 -10.94 -9.44
CA LEU A 69 -4.83 -9.93 -9.31
C LEU A 69 -3.68 -10.21 -10.30
N ALA A 70 -3.27 -11.47 -10.47
CA ALA A 70 -2.20 -11.85 -11.39
C ALA A 70 -2.57 -11.58 -12.85
N VAL A 71 -3.78 -11.92 -13.27
CA VAL A 71 -4.28 -11.67 -14.63
C VAL A 71 -4.42 -10.15 -14.86
N THR A 72 -4.96 -9.43 -13.90
CA THR A 72 -5.08 -7.97 -13.95
C THR A 72 -3.72 -7.31 -14.12
N GLU A 73 -2.72 -7.70 -13.32
CA GLU A 73 -1.35 -7.20 -13.40
C GLU A 73 -0.73 -7.48 -14.78
N THR A 74 -0.95 -8.68 -15.34
CA THR A 74 -0.50 -9.05 -16.68
C THR A 74 -1.12 -8.15 -17.76
N TRP A 75 -2.42 -7.89 -17.70
CA TRP A 75 -3.08 -7.01 -18.66
C TRP A 75 -2.61 -5.56 -18.54
N ASP A 76 -2.31 -5.12 -17.32
CA ASP A 76 -1.95 -3.74 -17.01
C ASP A 76 -0.49 -3.42 -17.38
N ASN A 77 0.48 -4.32 -17.11
CA ASN A 77 1.90 -4.05 -17.30
C ASN A 77 2.59 -4.91 -18.37
N GLY A 78 1.93 -5.93 -18.91
CA GLY A 78 2.45 -6.80 -19.96
C GLY A 78 3.37 -7.94 -19.48
N LYS A 79 3.57 -8.13 -18.18
CA LYS A 79 4.30 -9.29 -17.66
C LYS A 79 3.61 -10.59 -18.02
N ALA A 80 4.38 -11.66 -18.18
CA ALA A 80 3.83 -12.99 -18.34
C ALA A 80 3.02 -13.41 -17.10
N VAL A 81 1.83 -13.97 -17.29
CA VAL A 81 0.97 -14.43 -16.19
C VAL A 81 1.69 -15.43 -15.26
N ARG A 82 2.64 -16.20 -15.79
CA ARG A 82 3.48 -17.09 -15.00
C ARG A 82 4.26 -16.34 -13.93
N GLU A 83 4.78 -15.15 -14.24
CA GLU A 83 5.56 -14.32 -13.30
C GLU A 83 4.63 -13.67 -12.27
N THR A 84 3.53 -13.09 -12.72
CA THR A 84 2.57 -12.43 -11.81
C THR A 84 1.93 -13.43 -10.85
N LEU A 85 1.56 -14.62 -11.34
CA LEU A 85 0.89 -15.66 -10.56
C LEU A 85 1.81 -16.36 -9.56
N ASN A 86 3.08 -16.62 -9.92
CA ASN A 86 3.99 -17.43 -9.10
C ASN A 86 5.03 -16.61 -8.33
N ALA A 87 5.16 -15.31 -8.63
CA ALA A 87 6.14 -14.44 -7.97
C ALA A 87 5.51 -13.17 -7.43
N ASP A 88 5.02 -12.27 -8.28
CA ASP A 88 4.67 -10.90 -7.87
C ASP A 88 3.55 -10.87 -6.82
N ILE A 89 2.44 -11.55 -7.07
CA ILE A 89 1.28 -11.51 -6.17
C ILE A 89 1.52 -12.32 -4.88
N PRO A 90 2.09 -13.54 -4.92
CA PRO A 90 2.46 -14.24 -3.69
C PRO A 90 3.42 -13.45 -2.81
N LEU A 91 4.43 -12.80 -3.41
CA LEU A 91 5.39 -11.98 -2.68
C LEU A 91 4.75 -10.72 -2.08
N ALA A 92 3.74 -10.14 -2.74
CA ALA A 92 2.96 -9.05 -2.17
C ALA A 92 2.20 -9.49 -0.91
N ALA A 93 1.55 -10.65 -0.92
CA ALA A 93 0.90 -11.22 0.26
C ALA A 93 1.90 -11.50 1.40
N ASP A 94 3.06 -12.08 1.06
CA ASP A 94 4.13 -12.36 2.02
C ASP A 94 4.66 -11.09 2.71
N HIS A 95 4.79 -9.98 1.99
CA HIS A 95 5.19 -8.69 2.56
C HIS A 95 4.23 -8.20 3.65
N PHE A 96 2.93 -8.31 3.43
CA PHE A 96 1.95 -7.97 4.46
C PHE A 96 2.08 -8.87 5.69
N ARG A 97 2.32 -10.18 5.51
CA ARG A 97 2.58 -11.12 6.61
C ARG A 97 3.86 -10.79 7.35
N TYR A 98 4.92 -10.49 6.62
CA TYR A 98 6.21 -10.12 7.22
C TYR A 98 6.06 -8.90 8.15
N PHE A 99 5.47 -7.80 7.68
CA PHE A 99 5.30 -6.60 8.49
C PHE A 99 4.25 -6.75 9.60
N ALA A 100 3.27 -7.62 9.43
CA ALA A 100 2.37 -8.02 10.52
C ALA A 100 3.13 -8.69 11.68
N GLY A 101 4.13 -9.49 11.37
CA GLY A 101 5.05 -10.09 12.36
C GLY A 101 6.00 -9.06 12.95
N CYS A 102 6.67 -8.27 12.11
CA CYS A 102 7.66 -7.28 12.54
C CYS A 102 7.10 -6.29 13.55
N ILE A 103 5.92 -5.75 13.31
CA ILE A 103 5.35 -4.73 14.22
C ILE A 103 5.06 -5.29 15.61
N ARG A 104 4.79 -6.60 15.74
CA ARG A 104 4.55 -7.24 17.03
C ARG A 104 5.83 -7.45 17.83
N ALA A 105 6.97 -7.49 17.17
CA ALA A 105 8.29 -7.67 17.76
C ALA A 105 9.08 -6.36 17.87
N GLN A 106 8.52 -5.25 17.42
CA GLN A 106 9.19 -3.96 17.48
C GLN A 106 9.26 -3.45 18.93
N GLU A 107 10.45 -3.21 19.39
CA GLU A 107 10.74 -2.71 20.72
C GLU A 107 11.28 -1.27 20.66
N GLY A 108 11.17 -0.56 21.78
CA GLY A 108 11.92 0.66 22.03
C GLY A 108 13.21 0.36 22.80
N SER A 109 13.80 1.38 23.38
CA SER A 109 14.98 1.25 24.25
C SER A 109 14.82 2.10 25.48
N ALA A 110 15.51 1.70 26.57
CA ALA A 110 15.66 2.50 27.77
C ALA A 110 17.13 2.47 28.20
N ALA A 111 17.62 3.62 28.70
CA ALA A 111 18.97 3.76 29.21
C ALA A 111 18.96 4.64 30.46
N GLU A 112 19.70 4.25 31.48
CA GLU A 112 20.02 5.09 32.62
C GLU A 112 21.10 6.10 32.20
N ILE A 113 20.80 7.38 32.35
CA ILE A 113 21.75 8.47 32.07
C ILE A 113 22.59 8.79 33.30
N ASN A 114 21.93 8.80 34.47
CA ASN A 114 22.53 8.93 35.79
C ASN A 114 21.50 8.48 36.85
N ASP A 115 21.87 8.56 38.14
CA ASP A 115 21.06 8.08 39.27
C ASP A 115 19.65 8.68 39.35
N SER A 116 19.39 9.79 38.68
CA SER A 116 18.12 10.50 38.74
C SER A 116 17.38 10.62 37.38
N THR A 117 17.98 10.10 36.29
CA THR A 117 17.48 10.31 34.94
C THR A 117 17.51 9.02 34.14
N VAL A 118 16.35 8.63 33.63
CA VAL A 118 16.19 7.53 32.64
C VAL A 118 15.71 8.12 31.33
N ALA A 119 16.37 7.78 30.23
CA ALA A 119 15.92 8.03 28.88
C ALA A 119 15.24 6.79 28.29
N TYR A 120 14.15 6.98 27.58
CA TYR A 120 13.53 5.90 26.81
C TYR A 120 13.19 6.38 25.41
N HIS A 121 13.21 5.45 24.47
CA HIS A 121 12.92 5.69 23.07
C HIS A 121 11.75 4.81 22.64
N ILE A 122 10.75 5.43 22.03
CA ILE A 122 9.58 4.77 21.46
C ILE A 122 9.42 5.16 19.99
N HIS A 123 8.79 4.28 19.22
CA HIS A 123 8.45 4.55 17.82
C HIS A 123 7.03 5.08 17.73
N GLU A 124 6.84 6.16 16.98
CA GLU A 124 5.54 6.77 16.73
C GLU A 124 5.27 6.86 15.22
N PRO A 125 4.00 6.80 14.76
CA PRO A 125 3.68 7.02 13.36
C PRO A 125 3.99 8.46 12.93
N LEU A 126 4.38 8.64 11.68
CA LEU A 126 4.54 9.95 11.06
C LEU A 126 3.18 10.65 10.82
N GLY A 127 2.11 9.88 10.76
CA GLY A 127 0.74 10.34 10.51
C GLY A 127 0.30 10.02 9.09
N VAL A 128 0.50 10.90 8.13
CA VAL A 128 0.14 10.71 6.72
C VAL A 128 1.40 10.65 5.86
N VAL A 129 1.50 9.65 4.99
CA VAL A 129 2.61 9.45 4.08
C VAL A 129 2.15 9.37 2.63
N GLY A 130 2.84 10.07 1.73
CA GLY A 130 2.63 9.97 0.28
C GLY A 130 3.48 8.83 -0.30
N GLN A 131 2.87 8.03 -1.18
CA GLN A 131 3.57 6.92 -1.85
C GLN A 131 3.38 7.01 -3.36
N ILE A 132 4.48 6.97 -4.10
CA ILE A 132 4.50 6.97 -5.57
C ILE A 132 5.04 5.63 -6.04
N ILE A 133 4.26 4.93 -6.86
CA ILE A 133 4.53 3.57 -7.31
C ILE A 133 4.99 3.58 -8.76
N PRO A 134 6.09 2.86 -9.10
CA PRO A 134 6.53 2.68 -10.48
C PRO A 134 5.69 1.64 -11.22
N TRP A 135 5.86 1.59 -12.55
CA TRP A 135 5.10 0.74 -13.46
C TRP A 135 5.63 -0.71 -13.57
N ASN A 136 6.86 -0.97 -13.20
CA ASN A 136 7.52 -2.27 -13.48
C ASN A 136 7.11 -3.41 -12.53
N PHE A 137 6.65 -3.09 -11.32
CA PHE A 137 6.08 -4.01 -10.33
C PHE A 137 4.94 -3.31 -9.59
N PRO A 138 3.82 -3.00 -10.26
CA PRO A 138 2.80 -2.10 -9.70
C PRO A 138 2.29 -2.55 -8.35
N LEU A 139 1.71 -3.73 -8.25
CA LEU A 139 1.10 -4.25 -7.04
C LEU A 139 2.16 -4.61 -5.98
N LEU A 140 3.25 -5.25 -6.38
CA LEU A 140 4.31 -5.63 -5.45
C LEU A 140 4.99 -4.40 -4.82
N MET A 141 5.29 -3.37 -5.60
CA MET A 141 5.87 -2.12 -5.08
C MET A 141 4.88 -1.34 -4.20
N ALA A 142 3.58 -1.44 -4.47
CA ALA A 142 2.56 -0.92 -3.57
C ALA A 142 2.60 -1.67 -2.23
N ALA A 143 2.61 -3.01 -2.24
CA ALA A 143 2.70 -3.82 -1.03
C ALA A 143 3.95 -3.51 -0.20
N TRP A 144 5.12 -3.34 -0.85
CA TRP A 144 6.38 -2.98 -0.17
C TRP A 144 6.32 -1.67 0.60
N LYS A 145 5.47 -0.75 0.17
CA LYS A 145 5.30 0.56 0.80
C LYS A 145 4.10 0.60 1.75
N LEU A 146 2.98 -0.01 1.36
CA LEU A 146 1.75 -0.04 2.17
C LEU A 146 1.95 -0.85 3.46
N ALA A 147 2.54 -2.05 3.36
CA ALA A 147 2.66 -2.94 4.50
C ALA A 147 3.43 -2.31 5.67
N PRO A 148 4.66 -1.78 5.52
CA PRO A 148 5.37 -1.13 6.62
C PRO A 148 4.70 0.16 7.09
N ALA A 149 4.13 0.97 6.19
CA ALA A 149 3.48 2.23 6.57
C ALA A 149 2.24 1.99 7.42
N LEU A 150 1.37 1.06 7.02
CA LEU A 150 0.18 0.68 7.78
C LEU A 150 0.54 -0.02 9.09
N ALA A 151 1.53 -0.91 9.09
CA ALA A 151 2.04 -1.56 10.30
C ALA A 151 2.48 -0.52 11.34
N ALA A 152 3.21 0.50 10.91
CA ALA A 152 3.68 1.58 11.78
C ALA A 152 2.60 2.55 12.24
N GLY A 153 1.35 2.41 11.77
CA GLY A 153 0.22 3.26 12.16
C GLY A 153 0.04 4.52 11.31
N ASN A 154 0.65 4.58 10.11
CA ASN A 154 0.47 5.68 9.19
C ASN A 154 -0.73 5.48 8.28
N CYS A 155 -1.41 6.57 7.90
CA CYS A 155 -2.32 6.61 6.76
C CYS A 155 -1.54 6.91 5.48
N VAL A 156 -2.04 6.46 4.34
CA VAL A 156 -1.32 6.52 3.07
C VAL A 156 -2.16 7.19 2.00
N VAL A 157 -1.56 8.12 1.27
CA VAL A 157 -2.04 8.60 -0.04
C VAL A 157 -1.15 7.99 -1.09
N LEU A 158 -1.70 7.06 -1.89
CA LEU A 158 -0.95 6.31 -2.88
C LEU A 158 -1.26 6.79 -4.29
N LYS A 159 -0.21 7.08 -5.07
CA LYS A 159 -0.29 7.43 -6.49
C LYS A 159 0.33 6.31 -7.31
N PRO A 160 -0.45 5.50 -8.06
CA PRO A 160 0.10 4.54 -9.01
C PRO A 160 0.78 5.23 -10.20
N ALA A 161 1.58 4.46 -10.95
CA ALA A 161 2.05 4.94 -12.25
C ALA A 161 0.85 5.09 -13.21
N GLU A 162 0.90 6.10 -14.06
CA GLU A 162 -0.16 6.34 -15.06
C GLU A 162 -0.28 5.23 -16.10
N GLN A 163 0.79 4.47 -16.31
CA GLN A 163 0.80 3.33 -17.24
C GLN A 163 0.14 2.08 -16.65
N THR A 164 0.11 1.94 -15.33
CA THR A 164 -0.31 0.70 -14.65
C THR A 164 -1.14 0.96 -13.40
N PRO A 165 -2.29 1.62 -13.52
CA PRO A 165 -3.13 1.93 -12.36
C PRO A 165 -4.15 0.84 -12.02
N LEU A 166 -4.45 -0.08 -12.95
CA LEU A 166 -5.57 -1.02 -12.83
C LEU A 166 -5.38 -1.99 -11.67
N GLY A 167 -4.21 -2.62 -11.57
CA GLY A 167 -3.90 -3.58 -10.50
C GLY A 167 -4.04 -2.98 -9.10
N ILE A 168 -3.62 -1.72 -8.93
CA ILE A 168 -3.77 -1.00 -7.66
C ILE A 168 -5.23 -0.72 -7.32
N CYS A 169 -6.05 -0.35 -8.31
CA CYS A 169 -7.48 -0.11 -8.08
C CYS A 169 -8.20 -1.39 -7.65
N VAL A 170 -7.91 -2.52 -8.31
CA VAL A 170 -8.47 -3.83 -7.93
C VAL A 170 -7.99 -4.30 -6.55
N LEU A 171 -6.76 -3.97 -6.16
CA LEU A 171 -6.25 -4.28 -4.82
C LEU A 171 -7.03 -3.56 -3.72
N LEU A 172 -7.55 -2.36 -3.99
CA LEU A 172 -8.23 -1.52 -3.00
C LEU A 172 -9.73 -1.83 -2.83
N GLU A 173 -10.31 -2.66 -3.71
CA GLU A 173 -11.69 -3.17 -3.63
C GLU A 173 -11.80 -4.42 -2.76
#